data_be68584b85215bec8f2744bad257bd1f
#
_entry.id   be68584b85215bec8f2744bad257bd1f
#
_cell.length_a   1.000
_cell.length_b   1.000
_cell.length_c   1.000
_cell.angle_alpha   90.00
_cell.angle_beta   90.00
_cell.angle_gamma   90.00
#
_symmetry.space_group_name_H-M   'P 1'
#
loop_
_entity.id
_entity.type
_entity.pdbx_description
1 polymer ?
#
loop_
_entity_poly.entity_id
_entity_poly.type
_entity_poly.pdbx_seq_one_letter_code
_entity_poly.pdbx_strand_id
1 'polypeptide(L)'
;LELSMNAGIDLAIGDFVYEFDTIDINYTENMIVEIYERSLKGYDIVSAAPQNNSGWCSSLFYWIYNKAAKAQYHLRTDSFRILSRRAINRVHAMSKTIPYRKALYVTCGLKMDTISYESIGERKKRSREDVKMQRLTASNAIVLFTDLIYKCSLAFSVVMMTMLLLIGA
;
A
#
# COMPACT_ATOMS: atom_id res chain seq x y z
N LEU A 1 5.15 -12.85 3.71
CA LEU A 1 3.85 -12.52 3.10
C LEU A 1 4.02 -11.95 1.69
N GLU A 2 4.73 -10.81 1.51
CA GLU A 2 4.88 -10.16 0.20
C GLU A 2 5.44 -11.10 -0.89
N LEU A 3 6.49 -11.88 -0.59
CA LEU A 3 7.08 -12.83 -1.53
C LEU A 3 6.11 -13.96 -1.91
N SER A 4 5.36 -14.50 -0.94
CA SER A 4 4.40 -15.57 -1.20
C SER A 4 3.24 -15.08 -2.07
N MET A 5 2.79 -13.85 -1.83
CA MET A 5 1.74 -13.21 -2.63
C MET A 5 2.23 -12.93 -4.06
N ASN A 6 3.46 -12.47 -4.23
CA ASN A 6 4.05 -12.30 -5.56
C ASN A 6 4.09 -13.60 -6.34
N ALA A 7 4.59 -14.68 -5.72
CA ALA A 7 4.61 -16.00 -6.35
C ALA A 7 3.20 -16.48 -6.73
N GLY A 8 2.19 -16.22 -5.91
CA GLY A 8 0.79 -16.54 -6.23
C GLY A 8 0.25 -15.75 -7.42
N ILE A 9 0.56 -14.46 -7.51
CA ILE A 9 0.16 -13.61 -8.64
C ILE A 9 0.88 -14.03 -9.93
N ASP A 10 2.15 -14.41 -9.85
CA ASP A 10 2.93 -14.88 -10.99
C ASP A 10 2.36 -16.19 -11.60
N LEU A 11 1.84 -17.07 -10.75
CA LEU A 11 1.22 -18.33 -11.17
C LEU A 11 -0.24 -18.17 -11.63
N ALA A 12 -0.88 -17.05 -11.30
CA ALA A 12 -2.26 -16.82 -11.69
C ALA A 12 -2.37 -16.54 -13.19
N ILE A 13 -3.28 -17.24 -13.89
CA ILE A 13 -3.47 -17.16 -15.35
C ILE A 13 -4.73 -16.39 -15.78
N GLY A 14 -5.60 -16.02 -14.85
CA GLY A 14 -6.87 -15.32 -15.13
C GLY A 14 -6.67 -13.89 -15.62
N ASP A 15 -7.66 -13.34 -16.33
CA ASP A 15 -7.69 -11.93 -16.75
C ASP A 15 -7.81 -10.97 -15.58
N PHE A 16 -8.48 -11.43 -14.52
CA PHE A 16 -8.59 -10.75 -13.23
C PHE A 16 -8.13 -11.69 -12.11
N VAL A 17 -7.41 -11.13 -11.15
CA VAL A 17 -6.86 -11.86 -10.01
C VAL A 17 -7.27 -11.16 -8.73
N TYR A 18 -7.91 -11.89 -7.81
CA TYR A 18 -8.16 -11.41 -6.46
C TYR A 18 -6.93 -11.60 -5.59
N GLU A 19 -6.58 -10.57 -4.85
CA GLU A 19 -5.51 -10.55 -3.88
C GLU A 19 -6.09 -10.27 -2.49
N PHE A 20 -5.99 -11.23 -1.57
CA PHE A 20 -6.46 -11.11 -0.19
C PHE A 20 -5.26 -10.93 0.75
N ASP A 21 -5.23 -9.82 1.50
CA ASP A 21 -4.16 -9.54 2.44
C ASP A 21 -4.29 -10.31 3.76
N THR A 22 -5.47 -10.84 4.05
CA THR A 22 -5.79 -11.57 5.27
C THR A 22 -6.74 -12.72 5.00
N ILE A 23 -6.69 -13.74 5.84
CA ILE A 23 -7.62 -14.87 5.82
C ILE A 23 -8.93 -14.50 6.54
N ASP A 24 -8.92 -13.45 7.38
CA ASP A 24 -10.10 -13.02 8.12
C ASP A 24 -11.12 -12.37 7.18
N ILE A 25 -12.28 -13.01 7.04
CA ILE A 25 -13.39 -12.49 6.24
C ILE A 25 -14.22 -11.57 7.13
N ASN A 26 -14.11 -10.27 6.92
CA ASN A 26 -14.83 -9.21 7.64
C ASN A 26 -15.72 -8.36 6.74
N TYR A 27 -16.11 -8.91 5.60
CA TYR A 27 -16.93 -8.30 4.56
C TYR A 27 -18.01 -9.27 4.10
N THR A 28 -19.05 -8.75 3.45
CA THR A 28 -20.13 -9.56 2.84
C THR A 28 -19.66 -10.19 1.53
N GLU A 29 -20.20 -11.35 1.19
CA GLU A 29 -19.92 -12.03 -0.10
C GLU A 29 -20.24 -11.12 -1.29
N ASN A 30 -21.28 -10.30 -1.20
CA ASN A 30 -21.66 -9.34 -2.24
C ASN A 30 -20.53 -8.36 -2.58
N MET A 31 -19.65 -8.03 -1.63
CA MET A 31 -18.50 -7.15 -1.86
C MET A 31 -17.53 -7.70 -2.91
N ILE A 32 -17.37 -9.03 -2.96
CA ILE A 32 -16.52 -9.67 -3.98
C ILE A 32 -17.08 -9.43 -5.38
N VAL A 33 -18.40 -9.58 -5.53
CA VAL A 33 -19.09 -9.34 -6.80
C VAL A 33 -19.05 -7.87 -7.18
N GLU A 34 -19.31 -6.97 -6.24
CA GLU A 34 -19.30 -5.52 -6.46
C GLU A 34 -17.95 -5.00 -6.97
N ILE A 35 -16.85 -5.49 -6.38
CA ILE A 35 -15.49 -5.16 -6.83
C ILE A 35 -15.23 -5.66 -8.24
N TYR A 36 -15.71 -6.87 -8.58
CA TYR A 36 -15.60 -7.40 -9.94
C TYR A 36 -16.38 -6.55 -10.94
N GLU A 37 -17.65 -6.26 -10.66
CA GLU A 37 -18.46 -5.39 -11.51
C GLU A 37 -17.84 -3.98 -11.69
N ARG A 38 -17.20 -3.48 -10.64
CA ARG A 38 -16.47 -2.22 -10.70
C ARG A 38 -15.26 -2.32 -11.63
N SER A 39 -14.51 -3.41 -11.59
CA SER A 39 -13.37 -3.64 -12.47
C SER A 39 -13.78 -3.69 -13.95
N LEU A 40 -14.94 -4.26 -14.26
CA LEU A 40 -15.50 -4.30 -15.62
C LEU A 40 -15.82 -2.92 -16.19
N LYS A 41 -15.93 -1.88 -15.34
CA LYS A 41 -16.13 -0.48 -15.77
C LYS A 41 -14.82 0.20 -16.22
N GLY A 42 -13.76 -0.57 -16.42
CA GLY A 42 -12.48 -0.10 -16.95
C GLY A 42 -11.49 0.37 -15.89
N TYR A 43 -11.65 -0.08 -14.64
CA TYR A 43 -10.65 0.07 -13.60
C TYR A 43 -9.71 -1.14 -13.60
N ASP A 44 -8.41 -0.88 -13.54
CA ASP A 44 -7.39 -1.93 -13.53
C ASP A 44 -7.16 -2.52 -12.14
N ILE A 45 -7.40 -1.72 -11.13
CA ILE A 45 -7.22 -2.08 -9.73
C ILE A 45 -8.42 -1.56 -8.95
N VAL A 46 -9.16 -2.44 -8.29
CA VAL A 46 -10.26 -2.05 -7.40
C VAL A 46 -10.02 -2.65 -6.03
N SER A 47 -9.93 -1.79 -5.01
CA SER A 47 -9.64 -2.18 -3.62
C SER A 47 -10.89 -2.13 -2.76
N ALA A 48 -11.04 -3.08 -1.82
CA ALA A 48 -12.02 -3.05 -0.75
C ALA A 48 -11.40 -2.51 0.53
N ALA A 49 -11.91 -1.38 1.02
CA ALA A 49 -11.41 -0.71 2.21
C ALA A 49 -12.47 -0.67 3.32
N PRO A 50 -12.17 -1.13 4.55
CA PRO A 50 -13.07 -0.99 5.67
C PRO A 50 -13.18 0.48 6.11
N GLN A 51 -14.39 0.98 6.33
CA GLN A 51 -14.65 2.38 6.71
C GLN A 51 -14.02 2.78 8.04
N ASN A 52 -14.00 1.88 9.04
CA ASN A 52 -13.67 2.20 10.44
C ASN A 52 -12.36 1.58 10.94
N ASN A 53 -11.35 1.34 10.09
CA ASN A 53 -10.33 0.36 10.45
C ASN A 53 -8.87 0.82 10.37
N SER A 54 -8.56 2.08 10.42
CA SER A 54 -7.17 2.53 10.58
C SER A 54 -6.85 2.80 12.03
N GLY A 55 -5.97 1.98 12.63
CA GLY A 55 -5.36 2.33 13.89
C GLY A 55 -4.53 3.62 13.74
N TRP A 56 -4.39 4.40 14.81
CA TRP A 56 -3.66 5.68 14.81
C TRP A 56 -2.29 5.62 14.10
N CYS A 57 -1.49 4.59 14.36
CA CYS A 57 -0.19 4.42 13.71
C CYS A 57 -0.31 4.20 12.19
N SER A 58 -1.32 3.46 11.73
CA SER A 58 -1.55 3.24 10.29
C SER A 58 -2.00 4.53 9.61
N SER A 59 -2.87 5.30 10.25
CA SER A 59 -3.33 6.59 9.72
C SER A 59 -2.18 7.58 9.57
N LEU A 60 -1.29 7.66 10.57
CA LEU A 60 -0.09 8.49 10.51
C LEU A 60 0.86 8.06 9.38
N PHE A 61 1.09 6.74 9.22
CA PHE A 61 1.90 6.22 8.13
C PHE A 61 1.31 6.61 6.76
N TYR A 62 0.01 6.37 6.53
CA TYR A 62 -0.63 6.71 5.26
C TYR A 62 -0.62 8.22 5.01
N TRP A 63 -0.79 9.05 6.04
CA TRP A 63 -0.69 10.50 5.89
C TRP A 63 0.71 10.94 5.45
N ILE A 64 1.76 10.44 6.13
CA ILE A 64 3.16 10.74 5.78
C ILE A 64 3.46 10.27 4.37
N TYR A 65 3.11 9.02 4.04
CA TYR A 65 3.36 8.43 2.75
C TYR A 65 2.67 9.24 1.63
N ASN A 66 1.38 9.49 1.75
CA ASN A 66 0.60 10.19 0.74
C ASN A 66 1.05 11.65 0.54
N LYS A 67 1.57 12.30 1.59
CA LYS A 67 2.14 13.64 1.48
C LYS A 67 3.52 13.65 0.81
N ALA A 68 4.29 12.59 1.00
CA ALA A 68 5.67 12.50 0.51
C ALA A 68 5.78 11.81 -0.85
N ALA A 69 4.94 10.81 -1.11
CA ALA A 69 4.89 10.11 -2.39
C ALA A 69 4.16 10.95 -3.43
N LYS A 70 4.77 11.08 -4.61
CA LYS A 70 4.14 11.72 -5.79
C LYS A 70 3.24 10.72 -6.51
N ALA A 71 2.34 10.06 -5.77
CA ALA A 71 1.46 9.04 -6.31
C ALA A 71 0.16 9.67 -6.82
N GLN A 72 -0.39 9.12 -7.91
CA GLN A 72 -1.65 9.56 -8.49
C GLN A 72 -2.85 9.25 -7.56
N TYR A 73 -2.75 8.17 -6.81
CA TYR A 73 -3.79 7.71 -5.90
C TYR A 73 -3.26 7.65 -4.47
N HIS A 74 -4.13 7.88 -3.50
CA HIS A 74 -3.79 7.79 -2.10
C HIS A 74 -3.73 6.34 -1.61
N LEU A 75 -2.62 6.01 -0.96
CA LEU A 75 -2.48 4.74 -0.26
C LEU A 75 -3.42 4.71 0.95
N ARG A 76 -4.19 3.64 1.08
CA ARG A 76 -5.17 3.42 2.17
C ARG A 76 -5.07 1.99 2.71
N THR A 77 -5.72 1.77 3.86
CA THR A 77 -5.94 0.42 4.37
C THR A 77 -7.00 -0.26 3.51
N ASP A 78 -6.67 -1.36 2.91
CA ASP A 78 -7.59 -2.24 2.20
C ASP A 78 -7.45 -3.68 2.73
N SER A 79 -8.47 -4.50 2.58
CA SER A 79 -8.48 -5.89 3.01
C SER A 79 -8.18 -6.84 1.86
N PHE A 80 -8.70 -6.52 0.70
CA PHE A 80 -8.45 -7.25 -0.53
C PHE A 80 -8.67 -6.36 -1.74
N ARG A 81 -8.25 -6.82 -2.90
CA ARG A 81 -8.39 -6.11 -4.17
C ARG A 81 -8.50 -7.06 -5.34
N ILE A 82 -9.00 -6.55 -6.46
CA ILE A 82 -8.96 -7.22 -7.76
C ILE A 82 -7.99 -6.47 -8.66
N LEU A 83 -7.19 -7.22 -9.39
CA LEU A 83 -6.18 -6.73 -10.32
C LEU A 83 -6.50 -7.22 -11.72
N SER A 84 -6.49 -6.35 -12.72
CA SER A 84 -6.49 -6.77 -14.12
C SER A 84 -5.14 -7.37 -14.52
N ARG A 85 -5.11 -8.21 -15.53
CA ARG A 85 -3.85 -8.74 -16.12
C ARG A 85 -2.92 -7.60 -16.52
N ARG A 86 -3.47 -6.49 -17.03
CA ARG A 86 -2.69 -5.30 -17.38
C ARG A 86 -1.99 -4.69 -16.16
N ALA A 87 -2.67 -4.63 -15.01
CA ALA A 87 -2.08 -4.14 -13.77
C ALA A 87 -0.92 -5.02 -13.31
N ILE A 88 -1.10 -6.32 -13.32
CA ILE A 88 -0.07 -7.29 -12.94
C ILE A 88 1.16 -7.13 -13.83
N ASN A 89 0.99 -7.14 -15.14
CA ASN A 89 2.08 -7.00 -16.11
C ASN A 89 2.81 -5.64 -15.95
N ARG A 90 2.06 -4.56 -15.68
CA ARG A 90 2.64 -3.23 -15.47
C ARG A 90 3.50 -3.17 -14.22
N VAL A 91 3.03 -3.75 -13.11
CA VAL A 91 3.77 -3.80 -11.84
C VAL A 91 5.02 -4.65 -11.97
N HIS A 92 4.96 -5.79 -12.65
CA HIS A 92 6.13 -6.62 -12.93
C HIS A 92 7.17 -5.90 -13.80
N ALA A 93 6.73 -5.12 -14.78
CA ALA A 93 7.62 -4.31 -15.60
C ALA A 93 8.31 -3.17 -14.82
N MET A 94 7.68 -2.68 -13.75
CA MET A 94 8.24 -1.61 -12.91
C MET A 94 9.30 -2.10 -11.93
N SER A 95 9.15 -3.31 -11.40
CA SER A 95 10.07 -3.86 -10.41
C SER A 95 10.11 -5.38 -10.43
N LYS A 96 11.31 -5.94 -10.54
CA LYS A 96 11.54 -7.39 -10.42
C LYS A 96 11.41 -7.87 -8.96
N THR A 97 11.74 -7.00 -8.01
CA THR A 97 11.63 -7.28 -6.58
C THR A 97 10.61 -6.32 -5.99
N ILE A 98 9.50 -6.84 -5.48
CA ILE A 98 8.39 -6.04 -5.00
C ILE A 98 8.42 -6.01 -3.47
N PRO A 99 9.03 -4.99 -2.85
CA PRO A 99 9.13 -4.90 -1.39
C PRO A 99 7.82 -4.50 -0.73
N TYR A 100 6.94 -3.78 -1.44
CA TYR A 100 5.63 -3.35 -0.96
C TYR A 100 4.68 -3.09 -2.13
N ARG A 101 3.85 -4.09 -2.47
CA ARG A 101 2.97 -4.06 -3.64
C ARG A 101 1.99 -2.89 -3.65
N LYS A 102 1.39 -2.56 -2.51
CA LYS A 102 0.42 -1.45 -2.41
C LYS A 102 1.00 -0.13 -2.90
N ALA A 103 2.28 0.13 -2.61
CA ALA A 103 2.96 1.33 -3.09
C ALA A 103 3.13 1.31 -4.61
N LEU A 104 3.44 0.16 -5.20
CA LEU A 104 3.55 0.02 -6.65
C LEU A 104 2.20 0.22 -7.34
N TYR A 105 1.10 -0.30 -6.77
CA TYR A 105 -0.23 -0.12 -7.33
C TYR A 105 -0.63 1.36 -7.42
N VAL A 106 -0.40 2.15 -6.39
CA VAL A 106 -0.76 3.58 -6.41
C VAL A 106 0.16 4.43 -7.30
N THR A 107 1.34 3.91 -7.67
CA THR A 107 2.32 4.60 -8.52
C THR A 107 2.37 4.07 -9.96
N CYS A 108 1.68 2.97 -10.28
CA CYS A 108 1.76 2.33 -11.60
C CYS A 108 1.12 3.13 -12.74
N GLY A 109 0.36 4.18 -12.44
CA GLY A 109 -0.28 5.05 -13.41
C GLY A 109 -1.52 4.46 -14.09
N LEU A 110 -2.09 3.37 -13.56
CA LEU A 110 -3.30 2.74 -14.04
C LEU A 110 -4.53 3.23 -13.26
N LYS A 111 -5.71 3.05 -13.85
CA LYS A 111 -6.97 3.47 -13.21
C LYS A 111 -7.26 2.62 -11.99
N MET A 112 -7.35 3.26 -10.83
CA MET A 112 -7.70 2.64 -9.55
C MET A 112 -9.02 3.19 -9.02
N ASP A 113 -9.73 2.36 -8.27
CA ASP A 113 -10.87 2.75 -7.47
C ASP A 113 -10.87 2.02 -6.12
N THR A 114 -11.61 2.57 -5.16
CA THR A 114 -11.71 2.00 -3.82
C THR A 114 -13.16 2.00 -3.37
N ILE A 115 -13.70 0.84 -3.07
CA ILE A 115 -15.03 0.67 -2.50
C ILE A 115 -14.89 0.51 -1.00
N SER A 116 -15.59 1.36 -0.25
CA SER A 116 -15.59 1.30 1.20
C SER A 116 -16.75 0.44 1.70
N TYR A 117 -16.48 -0.42 2.69
CA TYR A 117 -17.48 -1.30 3.29
C TYR A 117 -17.46 -1.22 4.82
N GLU A 118 -18.59 -1.55 5.44
CA GLU A 118 -18.68 -1.70 6.88
C GLU A 118 -18.18 -3.08 7.31
N SER A 119 -17.22 -3.11 8.23
CA SER A 119 -16.63 -4.37 8.71
C SER A 119 -17.65 -5.15 9.54
N ILE A 120 -17.81 -6.43 9.25
CA ILE A 120 -18.64 -7.37 9.99
C ILE A 120 -17.77 -8.07 11.04
N GLY A 121 -18.20 -8.03 12.31
CA GLY A 121 -17.53 -8.72 13.41
C GLY A 121 -16.39 -7.95 14.07
N GLU A 122 -15.88 -8.53 15.15
CA GLU A 122 -14.78 -7.94 15.92
C GLU A 122 -13.42 -8.19 15.24
N ARG A 123 -12.58 -7.17 15.25
CA ARG A 123 -11.22 -7.27 14.72
C ARG A 123 -10.36 -8.17 15.60
N LYS A 124 -9.87 -9.25 15.03
CA LYS A 124 -8.92 -10.14 15.70
C LYS A 124 -7.68 -9.37 16.16
N LYS A 125 -7.27 -9.55 17.41
CA LYS A 125 -6.04 -8.93 17.92
C LYS A 125 -4.85 -9.46 17.13
N ARG A 126 -4.07 -8.55 16.53
CA ARG A 126 -2.86 -8.90 15.78
C ARG A 126 -1.79 -9.42 16.72
N SER A 127 -1.03 -10.42 16.28
CA SER A 127 0.17 -10.90 16.97
C SER A 127 1.22 -9.78 17.07
N ARG A 128 2.08 -9.84 18.07
CA ARG A 128 3.23 -8.92 18.19
C ARG A 128 4.18 -9.02 16.99
N GLU A 129 4.32 -10.22 16.43
CA GLU A 129 5.14 -10.49 15.25
C GLU A 129 4.56 -9.84 14.01
N ASP A 130 3.23 -9.91 13.81
CA ASP A 130 2.54 -9.26 12.70
C ASP A 130 2.73 -7.75 12.73
N VAL A 131 2.62 -7.15 13.93
CA VAL A 131 2.82 -5.71 14.13
C VAL A 131 4.28 -5.32 13.82
N LYS A 132 5.27 -6.12 14.25
CA LYS A 132 6.68 -5.89 13.94
C LYS A 132 6.96 -5.96 12.44
N MET A 133 6.45 -6.99 11.78
CA MET A 133 6.59 -7.17 10.34
C MET A 133 5.92 -6.02 9.57
N GLN A 134 4.74 -5.60 9.99
CA GLN A 134 4.04 -4.49 9.37
C GLN A 134 4.80 -3.16 9.52
N ARG A 135 5.43 -2.90 10.67
CA ARG A 135 6.28 -1.71 10.87
C ARG A 135 7.52 -1.73 9.97
N LEU A 136 8.17 -2.89 9.83
CA LEU A 136 9.32 -3.05 8.93
C LEU A 136 8.92 -2.79 7.47
N THR A 137 7.80 -3.36 7.03
CA THR A 137 7.29 -3.13 5.68
C THR A 137 6.94 -1.66 5.44
N ALA A 138 6.33 -1.00 6.44
CA ALA A 138 5.98 0.41 6.37
C ALA A 138 7.24 1.31 6.30
N SER A 139 8.26 1.05 7.11
CA SER A 139 9.52 1.81 7.05
C SER A 139 10.24 1.61 5.72
N ASN A 140 10.31 0.39 5.21
CA ASN A 140 10.87 0.11 3.90
C ASN A 140 10.12 0.84 2.77
N ALA A 141 8.79 0.92 2.87
CA ALA A 141 7.99 1.65 1.89
C ALA A 141 8.31 3.15 1.88
N ILE A 142 8.49 3.77 3.05
CA ILE A 142 8.90 5.19 3.13
C ILE A 142 10.28 5.39 2.50
N VAL A 143 11.25 4.53 2.81
CA VAL A 143 12.61 4.63 2.28
C VAL A 143 12.65 4.49 0.76
N LEU A 144 11.92 3.51 0.21
CA LEU A 144 12.01 3.14 -1.20
C LEU A 144 11.13 3.99 -2.12
N PHE A 145 9.99 4.47 -1.62
CA PHE A 145 9.00 5.16 -2.45
C PHE A 145 8.84 6.65 -2.13
N THR A 146 9.64 7.19 -1.21
CA THR A 146 9.58 8.63 -0.88
C THR A 146 10.97 9.25 -0.79
N ASP A 147 11.08 10.54 -1.13
CA ASP A 147 12.31 11.32 -0.96
C ASP A 147 12.48 11.86 0.46
N LEU A 148 11.66 11.42 1.42
CA LEU A 148 11.60 12.00 2.76
C LEU A 148 12.94 11.90 3.49
N ILE A 149 13.53 10.70 3.51
CA ILE A 149 14.79 10.46 4.23
C ILE A 149 15.92 11.30 3.65
N TYR A 150 15.99 11.37 2.32
CA TYR A 150 16.98 12.21 1.65
C TYR A 150 16.80 13.70 2.01
N LYS A 151 15.57 14.22 1.97
CA LYS A 151 15.27 15.61 2.32
C LYS A 151 15.56 15.92 3.79
N CYS A 152 15.22 15.01 4.70
CA CYS A 152 15.54 15.15 6.12
C CYS A 152 17.04 15.13 6.38
N SER A 153 17.78 14.22 5.74
CA SER A 153 19.24 14.15 5.84
C SER A 153 19.92 15.42 5.32
N LEU A 154 19.46 15.92 4.17
CA LEU A 154 19.97 17.17 3.60
C LEU A 154 19.69 18.36 4.53
N ALA A 155 18.46 18.50 5.02
CA ALA A 155 18.09 19.56 5.96
C ALA A 155 18.93 19.51 7.24
N PHE A 156 19.11 18.32 7.81
CA PHE A 156 19.96 18.12 8.98
C PHE A 156 21.41 18.53 8.72
N SER A 157 21.98 18.15 7.58
CA SER A 157 23.36 18.54 7.19
C SER A 157 23.50 20.06 7.07
N VAL A 158 22.52 20.74 6.49
CA VAL A 158 22.52 22.21 6.37
C VAL A 158 22.45 22.87 7.75
N VAL A 159 21.58 22.37 8.65
CA VAL A 159 21.49 22.90 10.01
C VAL A 159 22.79 22.71 10.77
N MET A 160 23.40 21.53 10.68
CA MET A 160 24.70 21.28 11.34
C MET A 160 25.81 22.19 10.79
N MET A 161 25.85 22.41 9.48
CA MET A 161 26.83 23.30 8.86
C MET A 161 26.63 24.74 9.28
N THR A 162 25.41 25.23 9.35
CA THR A 162 25.12 26.59 9.84
C THR A 162 25.48 26.76 11.31
N MET A 163 25.20 25.77 12.15
CA MET A 163 25.63 25.79 13.55
C MET A 163 27.16 25.89 13.70
N LEU A 164 27.89 25.07 12.94
CA LEU A 164 29.37 25.10 12.97
C LEU A 164 29.92 26.45 12.56
N LEU A 165 29.34 27.11 11.54
CA LEU A 165 29.76 28.46 11.13
C LEU A 165 29.49 29.52 12.19
N LEU A 166 28.35 29.40 12.91
CA LEU A 166 28.02 30.35 13.99
C LEU A 166 28.89 30.19 15.25
N ILE A 167 29.39 28.99 15.52
CA ILE A 167 30.27 28.71 16.68
C ILE A 167 31.72 29.05 16.34
N GLY A 168 32.12 28.95 15.07
CA GLY A 168 33.48 29.24 14.62
C GLY A 168 33.75 30.67 14.23
N ALA A 169 32.72 31.54 14.21
CA ALA A 169 32.82 32.98 13.96
C ALA A 169 32.85 33.75 15.28
#